data_578c23cf576271faeb25bc86793f8915
#
_entry.id   578c23cf576271faeb25bc86793f8915
#
_cell.length_a   1.000
_cell.length_b   1.000
_cell.length_c   1.000
_cell.angle_alpha   90.00
_cell.angle_beta   90.00
_cell.angle_gamma   90.00
#
_symmetry.space_group_name_H-M   'P 1'
#
loop_
_entity.id
_entity.type
_entity.pdbx_description
1 polymer ?
#
loop_
_entity_poly.entity_id
_entity_poly.type
_entity_poly.pdbx_seq_one_letter_code
_entity_poly.pdbx_strand_id
1 'polypeptide(L)'
;MPEAKKSTYRGPFTAENLARLALREHPFLPTADPRFLFLSNQHTTVLDRVLDLIDLHEGLGVVEGPIGVGKTLVARRLHSMFDMEPGYRPVFIHTAAYNTPTEAARDIAAAFGRPTRRAQIAQLRDFESFLVDLRKQEINAIVIIDDAQKMSPASLDAIQNFLNFEARVRLIQVVLFAQPEIHGVFAANPAVLSRVVSWQRLSPLPPDDAAAMLQFRCTVAGRSESLFTEGAFLRVYEVAEGVPRPMITVSAEVLRILLEDNAFTAAVEHVDGAIAAYTQRHEASA
;
A
#
# COMPACT_ATOMS: atom_id res chain seq x y z
N MET A 1 18.08 2.41 -35.24
CA MET A 1 17.19 1.73 -34.31
C MET A 1 17.98 0.63 -33.62
N PRO A 2 18.19 0.65 -32.29
CA PRO A 2 18.89 -0.44 -31.63
C PRO A 2 17.99 -1.68 -31.62
N GLU A 3 18.53 -2.80 -32.10
CA GLU A 3 17.89 -4.10 -32.03
C GLU A 3 17.52 -4.46 -30.59
N ALA A 4 16.23 -4.74 -30.35
CA ALA A 4 15.76 -5.26 -29.07
C ALA A 4 16.49 -6.54 -28.76
N LYS A 5 17.30 -6.59 -27.70
CA LYS A 5 17.92 -7.79 -27.17
C LYS A 5 16.81 -8.83 -26.95
N LYS A 6 16.79 -9.90 -27.75
CA LYS A 6 15.91 -11.05 -27.53
C LYS A 6 16.16 -11.54 -26.10
N SER A 7 15.13 -11.46 -25.26
CA SER A 7 15.15 -12.01 -23.90
C SER A 7 15.53 -13.50 -23.98
N THR A 8 16.56 -13.91 -23.27
CA THR A 8 16.98 -15.32 -23.12
C THR A 8 16.17 -16.04 -22.02
N TYR A 9 15.04 -15.45 -21.59
CA TYR A 9 14.16 -16.07 -20.60
C TYR A 9 13.60 -17.40 -21.14
N ARG A 10 13.87 -18.48 -20.40
CA ARG A 10 13.44 -19.85 -20.70
C ARG A 10 12.38 -20.39 -19.74
N GLY A 11 11.79 -19.51 -18.93
CA GLY A 11 10.75 -19.91 -17.97
C GLY A 11 9.38 -20.16 -18.65
N PRO A 12 8.38 -20.65 -17.89
CA PRO A 12 7.09 -21.00 -18.45
C PRO A 12 6.27 -19.79 -18.95
N PHE A 13 6.54 -18.57 -18.48
CA PHE A 13 5.75 -17.37 -18.77
C PHE A 13 6.20 -16.65 -20.05
N THR A 14 6.41 -17.38 -21.14
CA THR A 14 6.65 -16.77 -22.45
C THR A 14 5.36 -16.19 -23.04
N ALA A 15 5.46 -15.21 -23.95
CA ALA A 15 4.28 -14.63 -24.60
C ALA A 15 3.43 -15.70 -25.32
N GLU A 16 4.07 -16.71 -25.93
CA GLU A 16 3.39 -17.83 -26.60
C GLU A 16 2.60 -18.69 -25.58
N ASN A 17 3.22 -19.04 -24.47
CA ASN A 17 2.57 -19.83 -23.43
C ASN A 17 1.41 -19.07 -22.78
N LEU A 18 1.59 -17.80 -22.46
CA LEU A 18 0.52 -16.98 -21.90
C LEU A 18 -0.65 -16.81 -22.88
N ALA A 19 -0.37 -16.66 -24.18
CA ALA A 19 -1.42 -16.56 -25.19
C ALA A 19 -2.32 -17.81 -25.25
N ARG A 20 -1.81 -18.99 -24.89
CA ARG A 20 -2.61 -20.23 -24.78
C ARG A 20 -3.68 -20.14 -23.71
N LEU A 21 -3.46 -19.31 -22.67
CA LEU A 21 -4.42 -19.01 -21.61
C LEU A 21 -5.20 -17.72 -21.89
N ALA A 22 -5.19 -17.19 -23.11
CA ALA A 22 -5.75 -15.90 -23.49
C ALA A 22 -5.19 -14.71 -22.68
N LEU A 23 -3.96 -14.82 -22.20
CA LEU A 23 -3.25 -13.79 -21.47
C LEU A 23 -2.21 -13.10 -22.36
N ARG A 24 -2.07 -11.77 -22.26
CA ARG A 24 -1.02 -10.99 -22.93
C ARG A 24 0.21 -10.79 -22.03
N GLU A 25 0.00 -10.84 -20.74
CA GLU A 25 1.01 -10.64 -19.70
C GLU A 25 0.65 -11.44 -18.44
N HIS A 26 1.58 -11.56 -17.50
CA HIS A 26 1.37 -12.32 -16.26
C HIS A 26 0.47 -11.55 -15.29
N PRO A 27 -0.76 -12.02 -14.98
CA PRO A 27 -1.71 -11.27 -14.14
C PRO A 27 -1.34 -11.21 -12.66
N PHE A 28 -0.53 -12.15 -12.16
CA PHE A 28 -0.27 -12.35 -10.75
C PHE A 28 1.17 -12.00 -10.33
N LEU A 29 1.84 -11.12 -11.08
CA LEU A 29 3.13 -10.60 -10.61
C LEU A 29 2.91 -9.72 -9.37
N PRO A 30 3.79 -9.82 -8.35
CA PRO A 30 3.76 -8.95 -7.18
C PRO A 30 4.36 -7.57 -7.51
N THR A 31 3.89 -6.94 -8.59
CA THR A 31 4.37 -5.64 -9.04
C THR A 31 3.49 -4.52 -8.50
N ALA A 32 4.07 -3.34 -8.35
CA ALA A 32 3.35 -2.12 -8.02
C ALA A 32 2.76 -1.44 -9.28
N ASP A 33 2.47 -2.19 -10.35
CA ASP A 33 1.87 -1.65 -11.57
C ASP A 33 0.44 -1.16 -11.27
N PRO A 34 0.18 0.15 -11.43
CA PRO A 34 -1.13 0.73 -11.13
C PRO A 34 -2.29 0.12 -11.94
N ARG A 35 -2.02 -0.45 -13.11
CA ARG A 35 -3.04 -1.11 -13.95
C ARG A 35 -3.69 -2.30 -13.25
N PHE A 36 -2.95 -3.01 -12.41
CA PHE A 36 -3.41 -4.16 -11.65
C PHE A 36 -3.96 -3.81 -10.26
N LEU A 37 -4.15 -2.52 -9.99
CA LEU A 37 -4.72 -2.04 -8.75
C LEU A 37 -6.23 -2.26 -8.73
N PHE A 38 -6.68 -3.25 -7.97
CA PHE A 38 -8.09 -3.45 -7.65
C PHE A 38 -8.43 -2.73 -6.33
N LEU A 39 -9.33 -1.78 -6.39
CA LEU A 39 -9.89 -1.13 -5.21
C LEU A 39 -11.25 -1.75 -4.91
N SER A 40 -11.32 -2.54 -3.83
CA SER A 40 -12.60 -3.03 -3.32
C SER A 40 -13.40 -1.90 -2.64
N ASN A 41 -14.66 -2.17 -2.31
CA ASN A 41 -15.50 -1.19 -1.63
C ASN A 41 -14.87 -0.66 -0.33
N GLN A 42 -14.22 -1.54 0.46
CA GLN A 42 -13.53 -1.10 1.67
C GLN A 42 -12.34 -0.18 1.38
N HIS A 43 -11.56 -0.45 0.32
CA HIS A 43 -10.44 0.43 -0.07
C HIS A 43 -10.95 1.81 -0.47
N THR A 44 -12.04 1.86 -1.24
CA THR A 44 -12.68 3.12 -1.65
C THR A 44 -13.20 3.89 -0.43
N THR A 45 -13.91 3.21 0.48
CA THR A 45 -14.41 3.84 1.71
C THR A 45 -13.28 4.40 2.58
N VAL A 46 -12.19 3.66 2.74
CA VAL A 46 -11.02 4.14 3.49
C VAL A 46 -10.39 5.34 2.80
N LEU A 47 -10.28 5.30 1.48
CA LEU A 47 -9.72 6.40 0.70
C LEU A 47 -10.57 7.67 0.85
N ASP A 48 -11.91 7.56 0.73
CA ASP A 48 -12.84 8.68 0.89
C ASP A 48 -12.72 9.32 2.27
N ARG A 49 -12.62 8.51 3.34
CA ARG A 49 -12.43 9.02 4.71
C ARG A 49 -11.11 9.73 4.91
N VAL A 50 -10.06 9.28 4.25
CA VAL A 50 -8.75 9.95 4.28
C VAL A 50 -8.77 11.24 3.45
N LEU A 51 -9.49 11.28 2.34
CA LEU A 51 -9.71 12.50 1.56
C LEU A 51 -10.47 13.55 2.37
N ASP A 52 -11.56 13.17 3.03
CA ASP A 52 -12.30 14.06 3.94
C ASP A 52 -11.37 14.68 5.00
N LEU A 53 -10.53 13.85 5.66
CA LEU A 53 -9.57 14.32 6.66
C LEU A 53 -8.60 15.38 6.10
N ILE A 54 -8.11 15.16 4.87
CA ILE A 54 -7.17 16.06 4.22
C ILE A 54 -7.85 17.37 3.85
N ASP A 55 -9.03 17.32 3.23
CA ASP A 55 -9.75 18.49 2.73
C ASP A 55 -10.30 19.35 3.86
N LEU A 56 -10.73 18.72 4.95
CA LEU A 56 -11.21 19.41 6.17
C LEU A 56 -10.08 19.88 7.10
N HIS A 57 -8.81 19.61 6.75
CA HIS A 57 -7.65 19.98 7.56
C HIS A 57 -7.68 19.42 8.99
N GLU A 58 -8.10 18.18 9.16
CA GLU A 58 -8.29 17.54 10.47
C GLU A 58 -6.99 17.07 11.14
N GLY A 59 -5.91 16.95 10.40
CA GLY A 59 -4.55 16.71 10.89
C GLY A 59 -4.09 15.27 10.85
N LEU A 60 -4.52 14.37 11.75
CA LEU A 60 -3.94 13.02 11.86
C LEU A 60 -4.97 11.92 11.61
N GLY A 61 -4.67 11.09 10.59
CA GLY A 61 -5.39 9.87 10.31
C GLY A 61 -4.50 8.62 10.38
N VAL A 62 -5.11 7.50 10.72
CA VAL A 62 -4.46 6.18 10.76
C VAL A 62 -5.26 5.21 9.90
N VAL A 63 -4.57 4.47 9.04
CA VAL A 63 -5.11 3.34 8.27
C VAL A 63 -4.37 2.10 8.69
N GLU A 64 -5.02 1.24 9.46
CA GLU A 64 -4.43 -0.01 9.93
C GLU A 64 -4.92 -1.23 9.14
N GLY A 65 -4.16 -2.30 9.20
CA GLY A 65 -4.56 -3.60 8.67
C GLY A 65 -3.42 -4.60 8.66
N PRO A 66 -3.70 -5.90 8.56
CA PRO A 66 -2.67 -6.93 8.52
C PRO A 66 -1.77 -6.81 7.29
N ILE A 67 -0.69 -7.59 7.26
CA ILE A 67 0.23 -7.65 6.12
C ILE A 67 -0.51 -8.16 4.88
N GLY A 68 -0.30 -7.52 3.74
CA GLY A 68 -0.80 -8.01 2.43
C GLY A 68 -2.20 -7.57 2.04
N VAL A 69 -2.94 -6.81 2.89
CA VAL A 69 -4.31 -6.34 2.58
C VAL A 69 -4.37 -5.13 1.62
N GLY A 70 -3.24 -4.54 1.24
CA GLY A 70 -3.22 -3.45 0.28
C GLY A 70 -2.95 -2.04 0.84
N LYS A 71 -2.55 -1.88 2.09
CA LYS A 71 -2.23 -0.57 2.71
C LYS A 71 -1.30 0.30 1.85
N THR A 72 -0.14 -0.22 1.49
CA THR A 72 0.82 0.49 0.61
C THR A 72 0.22 0.91 -0.72
N LEU A 73 -0.72 0.12 -1.23
CA LEU A 73 -1.42 0.38 -2.48
C LEU A 73 -2.34 1.60 -2.35
N VAL A 74 -3.14 1.66 -1.27
CA VAL A 74 -3.98 2.82 -0.93
C VAL A 74 -3.11 4.06 -0.68
N ALA A 75 -2.02 3.91 0.06
CA ALA A 75 -1.09 5.00 0.34
C ALA A 75 -0.48 5.61 -0.94
N ARG A 76 -0.04 4.76 -1.89
CA ARG A 76 0.47 5.22 -3.18
C ARG A 76 -0.61 5.83 -4.06
N ARG A 77 -1.82 5.28 -4.03
CA ARG A 77 -2.96 5.86 -4.75
C ARG A 77 -3.28 7.25 -4.21
N LEU A 78 -3.34 7.41 -2.88
CA LEU A 78 -3.54 8.68 -2.23
C LEU A 78 -2.47 9.70 -2.64
N HIS A 79 -1.19 9.33 -2.58
CA HIS A 79 -0.10 10.20 -3.01
C HIS A 79 -0.27 10.63 -4.47
N SER A 80 -0.52 9.69 -5.39
CA SER A 80 -0.66 9.98 -6.81
C SER A 80 -1.86 10.87 -7.16
N MET A 81 -2.90 10.88 -6.33
CA MET A 81 -4.05 11.77 -6.52
C MET A 81 -3.68 13.22 -6.27
N PHE A 82 -2.84 13.48 -5.26
CA PHE A 82 -2.47 14.84 -4.88
C PHE A 82 -1.18 15.35 -5.53
N ASP A 83 -0.34 14.47 -6.06
CA ASP A 83 0.95 14.84 -6.66
C ASP A 83 0.83 15.78 -7.87
N MET A 84 -0.30 15.69 -8.58
CA MET A 84 -0.60 16.52 -9.76
C MET A 84 -1.57 17.68 -9.46
N GLU A 85 -2.04 17.81 -8.22
CA GLU A 85 -3.03 18.81 -7.84
C GLU A 85 -2.36 20.08 -7.29
N PRO A 86 -2.53 21.26 -7.94
CA PRO A 86 -1.79 22.47 -7.57
C PRO A 86 -2.00 22.96 -6.14
N GLY A 87 -3.16 22.67 -5.54
CA GLY A 87 -3.52 23.06 -4.16
C GLY A 87 -2.92 22.17 -3.08
N TYR A 88 -2.10 21.18 -3.44
CA TYR A 88 -1.56 20.21 -2.50
C TYR A 88 -0.05 20.01 -2.66
N ARG A 89 0.60 19.68 -1.55
CA ARG A 89 2.01 19.31 -1.52
C ARG A 89 2.17 17.99 -0.76
N PRO A 90 1.98 16.84 -1.44
CA PRO A 90 2.16 15.53 -0.81
C PRO A 90 3.63 15.14 -0.72
N VAL A 91 4.00 14.44 0.35
CA VAL A 91 5.25 13.69 0.47
C VAL A 91 4.95 12.27 0.93
N PHE A 92 5.73 11.31 0.42
CA PHE A 92 5.58 9.89 0.74
C PHE A 92 6.83 9.35 1.41
N ILE A 93 6.67 8.80 2.60
CA ILE A 93 7.73 8.16 3.37
C ILE A 93 7.48 6.65 3.39
N HIS A 94 8.36 5.90 2.74
CA HIS A 94 8.20 4.46 2.54
C HIS A 94 8.43 3.62 3.79
N THR A 95 9.29 4.07 4.69
CA THR A 95 9.63 3.33 5.91
C THR A 95 10.04 4.31 6.99
N ALA A 96 9.27 4.37 8.06
CA ALA A 96 9.45 5.31 9.16
C ALA A 96 10.14 4.65 10.37
N ALA A 97 11.33 4.07 10.18
CA ALA A 97 12.09 3.45 11.26
C ALA A 97 12.85 4.49 12.10
N TYR A 98 12.12 5.46 12.67
CA TYR A 98 12.70 6.52 13.47
C TYR A 98 12.78 6.14 14.94
N ASN A 99 13.94 6.39 15.57
CA ASN A 99 14.16 6.17 16.99
C ASN A 99 13.94 7.45 17.83
N THR A 100 14.07 8.63 17.20
CA THR A 100 13.98 9.91 17.90
C THR A 100 13.05 10.90 17.18
N PRO A 101 12.45 11.86 17.92
CA PRO A 101 11.66 12.92 17.30
C PRO A 101 12.46 13.76 16.31
N THR A 102 13.76 13.94 16.57
CA THR A 102 14.64 14.74 15.70
C THR A 102 14.88 14.06 14.36
N GLU A 103 15.06 12.74 14.33
CA GLU A 103 15.17 11.97 13.08
C GLU A 103 13.90 12.10 12.26
N ALA A 104 12.73 11.84 12.87
CA ALA A 104 11.44 11.97 12.18
C ALA A 104 11.22 13.39 11.63
N ALA A 105 11.48 14.42 12.43
CA ALA A 105 11.30 15.81 12.01
C ALA A 105 12.22 16.21 10.86
N ARG A 106 13.46 15.71 10.84
CA ARG A 106 14.42 16.00 9.77
C ARG A 106 14.05 15.31 8.48
N ASP A 107 13.67 14.04 8.54
CA ASP A 107 13.34 13.25 7.35
C ASP A 107 12.07 13.78 6.70
N ILE A 108 11.03 14.07 7.49
CA ILE A 108 9.81 14.69 6.99
C ILE A 108 10.10 16.05 6.34
N ALA A 109 10.89 16.91 6.99
CA ALA A 109 11.25 18.21 6.42
C ALA A 109 12.09 18.04 5.13
N ALA A 110 13.01 17.09 5.10
CA ALA A 110 13.81 16.78 3.92
C ALA A 110 12.96 16.28 2.75
N ALA A 111 11.92 15.48 3.02
CA ALA A 111 10.97 15.03 2.00
C ALA A 111 10.23 16.22 1.32
N PHE A 112 9.99 17.31 2.06
CA PHE A 112 9.49 18.59 1.50
C PHE A 112 10.58 19.44 0.81
N GLY A 113 11.82 18.96 0.72
CA GLY A 113 12.94 19.71 0.16
C GLY A 113 13.50 20.77 1.11
N ARG A 114 13.24 20.67 2.43
CA ARG A 114 13.77 21.61 3.41
C ARG A 114 15.14 21.19 3.92
N PRO A 115 16.03 22.13 4.22
CA PRO A 115 17.32 21.82 4.78
C PRO A 115 17.19 21.23 6.19
N THR A 116 18.04 20.26 6.53
CA THR A 116 18.09 19.69 7.86
C THR A 116 18.90 20.58 8.82
N ARG A 117 18.40 20.77 10.04
CA ARG A 117 19.04 21.55 11.10
C ARG A 117 19.57 20.64 12.21
N ARG A 118 20.69 21.01 12.83
CA ARG A 118 21.25 20.24 13.95
C ARG A 118 20.38 20.31 15.21
N ALA A 119 19.91 21.50 15.57
CA ALA A 119 19.04 21.71 16.74
C ALA A 119 17.58 21.42 16.37
N GLN A 120 16.90 20.61 17.19
CA GLN A 120 15.49 20.25 16.98
C GLN A 120 14.60 21.49 16.91
N ILE A 121 14.79 22.46 17.83
CA ILE A 121 13.99 23.69 17.87
C ILE A 121 14.15 24.50 16.58
N ALA A 122 15.38 24.57 16.03
CA ALA A 122 15.62 25.25 14.78
C ALA A 122 14.98 24.52 13.58
N GLN A 123 14.98 23.18 13.61
CA GLN A 123 14.29 22.37 12.62
C GLN A 123 12.78 22.62 12.64
N LEU A 124 12.17 22.60 13.81
CA LEU A 124 10.73 22.83 13.97
C LEU A 124 10.31 24.23 13.51
N ARG A 125 11.05 25.27 13.91
CA ARG A 125 10.77 26.67 13.48
C ARG A 125 10.91 26.88 11.99
N ASP A 126 11.96 26.31 11.36
CA ASP A 126 12.15 26.39 9.91
C ASP A 126 11.01 25.71 9.16
N PHE A 127 10.58 24.54 9.66
CA PHE A 127 9.50 23.79 9.04
C PHE A 127 8.13 24.45 9.26
N GLU A 128 7.86 24.99 10.45
CA GLU A 128 6.66 25.78 10.71
C GLU A 128 6.54 26.98 9.79
N SER A 129 7.63 27.76 9.64
CA SER A 129 7.66 28.92 8.72
C SER A 129 7.34 28.48 7.28
N PHE A 130 7.90 27.36 6.84
CA PHE A 130 7.61 26.80 5.52
C PHE A 130 6.14 26.42 5.35
N LEU A 131 5.53 25.76 6.34
CA LEU A 131 4.11 25.39 6.30
C LEU A 131 3.19 26.62 6.29
N VAL A 132 3.55 27.65 7.04
CA VAL A 132 2.84 28.96 7.01
C VAL A 132 2.91 29.59 5.61
N ASP A 133 4.07 29.52 4.95
CA ASP A 133 4.22 30.06 3.61
C ASP A 133 3.46 29.23 2.55
N LEU A 134 3.40 27.91 2.68
CA LEU A 134 2.50 27.06 1.87
C LEU A 134 1.04 27.45 2.06
N ARG A 135 0.62 27.65 3.31
CA ARG A 135 -0.76 28.05 3.63
C ARG A 135 -1.16 29.40 3.03
N LYS A 136 -0.24 30.39 3.03
CA LYS A 136 -0.47 31.69 2.37
C LYS A 136 -0.68 31.54 0.86
N GLN A 137 -0.12 30.49 0.25
CA GLN A 137 -0.28 30.13 -1.16
C GLN A 137 -1.49 29.22 -1.40
N GLU A 138 -2.30 28.96 -0.37
CA GLU A 138 -3.44 28.05 -0.37
C GLU A 138 -3.05 26.58 -0.68
N ILE A 139 -1.81 26.19 -0.36
CA ILE A 139 -1.31 24.83 -0.56
C ILE A 139 -1.44 24.04 0.75
N ASN A 140 -2.09 22.89 0.68
CA ASN A 140 -2.24 21.94 1.79
C ASN A 140 -1.05 20.97 1.81
N ALA A 141 -0.31 20.91 2.90
CA ALA A 141 0.82 19.99 3.07
C ALA A 141 0.33 18.63 3.57
N ILE A 142 0.74 17.56 2.89
CA ILE A 142 0.33 16.19 3.22
C ILE A 142 1.56 15.32 3.44
N VAL A 143 1.60 14.59 4.54
CA VAL A 143 2.62 13.56 4.83
C VAL A 143 1.93 12.21 4.87
N ILE A 144 2.34 11.32 3.98
CA ILE A 144 1.89 9.93 3.92
C ILE A 144 3.05 9.06 4.39
N ILE A 145 2.84 8.33 5.48
CA ILE A 145 3.86 7.45 6.07
C ILE A 145 3.39 6.01 5.97
N ASP A 146 4.13 5.19 5.24
CA ASP A 146 3.89 3.74 5.18
C ASP A 146 4.75 3.02 6.23
N ASP A 147 4.31 1.84 6.66
CA ASP A 147 4.95 1.05 7.72
C ASP A 147 5.16 1.82 9.03
N ALA A 148 4.22 2.69 9.41
CA ALA A 148 4.32 3.55 10.59
C ALA A 148 4.42 2.80 11.92
N GLN A 149 4.10 1.49 11.99
CA GLN A 149 4.32 0.65 13.17
C GLN A 149 5.82 0.49 13.51
N LYS A 150 6.73 0.86 12.59
CA LYS A 150 8.18 0.85 12.82
C LYS A 150 8.68 2.09 13.57
N MET A 151 7.84 3.10 13.74
CA MET A 151 8.16 4.30 14.53
C MET A 151 8.32 3.94 16.00
N SER A 152 9.31 4.53 16.67
CA SER A 152 9.34 4.46 18.13
C SER A 152 8.25 5.36 18.74
N PRO A 153 7.73 5.05 19.94
CA PRO A 153 6.79 5.94 20.62
C PRO A 153 7.31 7.38 20.77
N ALA A 154 8.62 7.55 21.05
CA ALA A 154 9.24 8.86 21.14
C ALA A 154 9.23 9.63 19.81
N SER A 155 9.39 8.94 18.68
CA SER A 155 9.40 9.62 17.37
C SER A 155 8.04 10.20 16.97
N LEU A 156 6.93 9.72 17.55
CA LEU A 156 5.60 10.31 17.39
C LEU A 156 5.51 11.75 17.90
N ASP A 157 6.39 12.17 18.83
CA ASP A 157 6.44 13.55 19.31
C ASP A 157 6.73 14.56 18.19
N ALA A 158 7.44 14.14 17.14
CA ALA A 158 7.63 14.99 15.97
C ALA A 158 6.31 15.26 15.24
N ILE A 159 5.47 14.24 15.09
CA ILE A 159 4.12 14.39 14.50
C ILE A 159 3.28 15.28 15.40
N GLN A 160 3.30 15.06 16.72
CA GLN A 160 2.59 15.94 17.68
C GLN A 160 3.00 17.39 17.53
N ASN A 161 4.30 17.66 17.42
CA ASN A 161 4.81 19.02 17.26
C ASN A 161 4.31 19.66 15.96
N PHE A 162 4.28 18.90 14.85
CA PHE A 162 3.75 19.40 13.59
C PHE A 162 2.25 19.68 13.63
N LEU A 163 1.49 18.84 14.32
CA LEU A 163 0.04 19.03 14.52
C LEU A 163 -0.29 20.23 15.44
N ASN A 164 0.68 20.75 16.20
CA ASN A 164 0.53 21.97 16.98
C ASN A 164 0.70 23.26 16.14
N PHE A 165 1.17 23.13 14.89
CA PHE A 165 1.28 24.27 13.97
C PHE A 165 -0.11 24.58 13.40
N GLU A 166 -0.76 25.59 13.95
CA GLU A 166 -2.12 25.97 13.63
C GLU A 166 -2.22 27.44 13.26
N ALA A 167 -3.00 27.74 12.21
CA ALA A 167 -3.40 29.09 11.82
C ALA A 167 -4.86 29.03 11.33
N ARG A 168 -5.82 29.05 12.23
CA ARG A 168 -7.26 28.75 12.05
C ARG A 168 -7.57 27.28 11.73
N VAL A 169 -6.66 26.60 11.00
CA VAL A 169 -6.72 25.18 10.64
C VAL A 169 -5.33 24.58 10.82
N ARG A 170 -5.21 23.26 10.83
CA ARG A 170 -3.91 22.58 10.88
C ARG A 170 -3.14 22.81 9.59
N LEU A 171 -1.86 23.14 9.71
CA LEU A 171 -1.00 23.48 8.56
C LEU A 171 -0.50 22.25 7.81
N ILE A 172 -0.65 21.06 8.40
CA ILE A 172 -0.17 19.79 7.82
C ILE A 172 -1.14 18.67 8.12
N GLN A 173 -1.34 17.79 7.15
CA GLN A 173 -2.14 16.59 7.28
C GLN A 173 -1.20 15.38 7.29
N VAL A 174 -1.37 14.47 8.23
CA VAL A 174 -0.54 13.29 8.39
C VAL A 174 -1.40 12.05 8.29
N VAL A 175 -1.06 11.13 7.40
CA VAL A 175 -1.75 9.86 7.24
C VAL A 175 -0.75 8.73 7.46
N LEU A 176 -0.99 7.93 8.50
CA LEU A 176 -0.16 6.80 8.88
C LEU A 176 -0.79 5.50 8.37
N PHE A 177 -0.08 4.77 7.55
CA PHE A 177 -0.43 3.41 7.15
C PHE A 177 0.40 2.44 7.99
N ALA A 178 -0.28 1.56 8.74
CA ALA A 178 0.39 0.74 9.73
C ALA A 178 -0.20 -0.67 9.85
N GLN A 179 0.58 -1.58 10.44
CA GLN A 179 0.10 -2.87 10.93
C GLN A 179 -0.52 -2.69 12.33
N PRO A 180 -1.29 -3.69 12.84
CA PRO A 180 -1.94 -3.59 14.16
C PRO A 180 -0.99 -3.30 15.33
N GLU A 181 0.31 -3.59 15.19
CA GLU A 181 1.34 -3.27 16.18
C GLU A 181 1.44 -1.78 16.49
N ILE A 182 0.90 -0.91 15.64
CA ILE A 182 0.81 0.54 15.88
C ILE A 182 0.06 0.88 17.17
N HIS A 183 -0.87 0.03 17.62
CA HIS A 183 -1.56 0.21 18.89
C HIS A 183 -0.59 0.25 20.07
N GLY A 184 0.46 -0.60 20.06
CA GLY A 184 1.51 -0.57 21.08
C GLY A 184 2.32 0.73 21.07
N VAL A 185 2.59 1.26 19.89
CA VAL A 185 3.30 2.54 19.71
C VAL A 185 2.49 3.70 20.26
N PHE A 186 1.19 3.76 19.96
CA PHE A 186 0.28 4.80 20.47
C PHE A 186 -0.03 4.65 21.97
N ALA A 187 -0.15 3.42 22.49
CA ALA A 187 -0.37 3.18 23.89
C ALA A 187 0.73 3.80 24.77
N ALA A 188 1.96 3.81 24.26
CA ALA A 188 3.10 4.44 24.90
C ALA A 188 3.15 5.98 24.70
N ASN A 189 2.29 6.54 23.84
CA ASN A 189 2.18 8.00 23.60
C ASN A 189 0.71 8.45 23.50
N PRO A 190 -0.03 8.50 24.63
CA PRO A 190 -1.44 8.87 24.66
C PRO A 190 -1.72 10.29 24.13
N ALA A 191 -0.73 11.18 24.23
CA ALA A 191 -0.87 12.56 23.78
C ALA A 191 -1.02 12.66 22.26
N VAL A 192 -0.34 11.80 21.48
CA VAL A 192 -0.52 11.71 20.03
C VAL A 192 -1.78 10.95 19.70
N LEU A 193 -2.09 9.86 20.42
CA LEU A 193 -3.32 9.09 20.22
C LEU A 193 -4.57 9.98 20.30
N SER A 194 -4.62 10.91 21.26
CA SER A 194 -5.74 11.84 21.42
C SER A 194 -5.94 12.81 20.25
N ARG A 195 -5.00 12.91 19.35
CA ARG A 195 -5.02 13.77 18.15
C ARG A 195 -5.42 13.02 16.87
N VAL A 196 -5.58 11.71 16.95
CA VAL A 196 -6.07 10.91 15.83
C VAL A 196 -7.56 11.19 15.63
N VAL A 197 -7.90 11.80 14.52
CA VAL A 197 -9.28 12.16 14.16
C VAL A 197 -9.96 11.04 13.40
N SER A 198 -9.23 10.37 12.53
CA SER A 198 -9.74 9.27 11.71
C SER A 198 -8.90 8.01 11.93
N TRP A 199 -9.56 6.92 12.30
CA TRP A 199 -8.95 5.59 12.40
C TRP A 199 -9.70 4.62 11.51
N GLN A 200 -9.08 4.22 10.41
CA GLN A 200 -9.67 3.34 9.41
C GLN A 200 -8.98 1.97 9.46
N ARG A 201 -9.72 0.93 9.10
CA ARG A 201 -9.20 -0.43 9.06
C ARG A 201 -9.39 -1.06 7.68
N LEU A 202 -8.32 -1.65 7.15
CA LEU A 202 -8.36 -2.55 6.02
C LEU A 202 -8.29 -4.00 6.53
N SER A 203 -9.25 -4.80 6.11
CA SER A 203 -9.37 -6.21 6.46
C SER A 203 -9.11 -7.10 5.23
N PRO A 204 -8.92 -8.41 5.40
CA PRO A 204 -8.99 -9.35 4.29
C PRO A 204 -10.26 -9.14 3.44
N LEU A 205 -10.17 -9.40 2.15
CA LEU A 205 -11.30 -9.23 1.23
C LEU A 205 -12.39 -10.27 1.52
N PRO A 206 -13.67 -9.88 1.47
CA PRO A 206 -14.75 -10.87 1.43
C PRO A 206 -14.69 -11.68 0.13
N PRO A 207 -15.31 -12.87 0.06
CA PRO A 207 -15.20 -13.78 -1.08
C PRO A 207 -15.51 -13.11 -2.43
N ASP A 208 -16.55 -12.30 -2.51
CA ASP A 208 -16.98 -11.64 -3.76
C ASP A 208 -15.92 -10.63 -4.24
N ASP A 209 -15.38 -9.79 -3.34
CA ASP A 209 -14.31 -8.84 -3.66
C ASP A 209 -13.02 -9.55 -4.04
N ALA A 210 -12.71 -10.67 -3.38
CA ALA A 210 -11.55 -11.49 -3.67
C ALA A 210 -11.64 -12.13 -5.06
N ALA A 211 -12.81 -12.67 -5.42
CA ALA A 211 -13.07 -13.19 -6.77
C ALA A 211 -12.97 -12.08 -7.82
N ALA A 212 -13.59 -10.93 -7.56
CA ALA A 212 -13.53 -9.77 -8.44
C ALA A 212 -12.09 -9.27 -8.63
N MET A 213 -11.27 -9.28 -7.59
CA MET A 213 -9.84 -8.92 -7.66
C MET A 213 -9.06 -9.84 -8.60
N LEU A 214 -9.19 -11.16 -8.46
CA LEU A 214 -8.49 -12.12 -9.32
C LEU A 214 -8.97 -12.01 -10.78
N GLN A 215 -10.29 -11.86 -10.99
CA GLN A 215 -10.87 -11.68 -12.30
C GLN A 215 -10.41 -10.35 -12.94
N PHE A 216 -10.41 -9.25 -12.19
CA PHE A 216 -9.92 -7.95 -12.66
C PHE A 216 -8.48 -8.04 -13.17
N ARG A 217 -7.59 -8.72 -12.42
CA ARG A 217 -6.19 -8.91 -12.83
C ARG A 217 -6.07 -9.72 -14.11
N CYS A 218 -6.87 -10.77 -14.27
CA CYS A 218 -6.93 -11.55 -15.51
C CYS A 218 -7.44 -10.71 -16.68
N THR A 219 -8.46 -9.87 -16.45
CA THR A 219 -9.02 -8.97 -17.47
C THR A 219 -8.02 -7.92 -17.93
N VAL A 220 -7.28 -7.30 -17.03
CA VAL A 220 -6.18 -6.37 -17.36
C VAL A 220 -5.11 -7.07 -18.19
N ALA A 221 -4.81 -8.33 -17.85
CA ALA A 221 -3.85 -9.15 -18.59
C ALA A 221 -4.40 -9.68 -19.94
N GLY A 222 -5.67 -9.41 -20.28
CA GLY A 222 -6.29 -9.73 -21.58
C GLY A 222 -7.29 -10.88 -21.60
N ARG A 223 -7.52 -11.57 -20.45
CA ARG A 223 -8.46 -12.69 -20.35
C ARG A 223 -9.77 -12.26 -19.69
N SER A 224 -10.87 -12.30 -20.45
CA SER A 224 -12.22 -11.95 -19.96
C SER A 224 -12.90 -13.06 -19.17
N GLU A 225 -12.57 -14.31 -19.44
CA GLU A 225 -13.13 -15.47 -18.75
C GLU A 225 -12.38 -15.75 -17.43
N SER A 226 -13.06 -16.37 -16.46
CA SER A 226 -12.43 -16.78 -15.21
C SER A 226 -11.26 -17.75 -15.49
N LEU A 227 -10.16 -17.55 -14.81
CA LEU A 227 -9.05 -18.52 -14.82
C LEU A 227 -9.33 -19.71 -13.89
N PHE A 228 -10.19 -19.51 -12.90
CA PHE A 228 -10.48 -20.47 -11.85
C PHE A 228 -11.92 -21.03 -11.98
N THR A 229 -12.11 -22.31 -11.78
CA THR A 229 -13.43 -22.86 -11.43
C THR A 229 -13.83 -22.33 -10.06
N GLU A 230 -15.12 -22.40 -9.73
CA GLU A 230 -15.63 -21.97 -8.40
C GLU A 230 -14.91 -22.69 -7.25
N GLY A 231 -14.77 -24.02 -7.35
CA GLY A 231 -14.05 -24.80 -6.33
C GLY A 231 -12.58 -24.44 -6.21
N ALA A 232 -11.90 -24.16 -7.33
CA ALA A 232 -10.52 -23.70 -7.34
C ALA A 232 -10.37 -22.32 -6.68
N PHE A 233 -11.27 -21.39 -6.97
CA PHE A 233 -11.29 -20.09 -6.32
C PHE A 233 -11.48 -20.23 -4.81
N LEU A 234 -12.49 -21.00 -4.37
CA LEU A 234 -12.75 -21.21 -2.95
C LEU A 234 -11.54 -21.80 -2.23
N ARG A 235 -10.80 -22.69 -2.89
CA ARG A 235 -9.59 -23.26 -2.33
C ARG A 235 -8.45 -22.25 -2.20
N VAL A 236 -8.24 -21.36 -3.18
CA VAL A 236 -7.30 -20.23 -3.07
C VAL A 236 -7.71 -19.30 -1.93
N TYR A 237 -9.00 -18.98 -1.84
CA TYR A 237 -9.54 -18.10 -0.83
C TYR A 237 -9.36 -18.65 0.59
N GLU A 238 -9.65 -19.94 0.79
CA GLU A 238 -9.50 -20.64 2.07
C GLU A 238 -8.06 -20.54 2.61
N VAL A 239 -7.08 -20.84 1.77
CA VAL A 239 -5.65 -20.85 2.18
C VAL A 239 -5.10 -19.45 2.38
N ALA A 240 -5.58 -18.48 1.60
CA ALA A 240 -5.15 -17.09 1.70
C ALA A 240 -5.98 -16.26 2.70
N GLU A 241 -7.07 -16.84 3.26
CA GLU A 241 -7.99 -16.17 4.19
C GLU A 241 -8.47 -14.80 3.67
N GLY A 242 -8.63 -14.68 2.35
CA GLY A 242 -9.03 -13.43 1.71
C GLY A 242 -7.94 -12.35 1.66
N VAL A 243 -6.71 -12.64 2.07
CA VAL A 243 -5.61 -11.67 2.01
C VAL A 243 -5.06 -11.58 0.58
N PRO A 244 -5.06 -10.37 -0.07
CA PRO A 244 -4.68 -10.21 -1.46
C PRO A 244 -3.28 -10.74 -1.83
N ARG A 245 -2.27 -10.50 -1.00
CA ARG A 245 -0.88 -10.90 -1.32
C ARG A 245 -0.70 -12.43 -1.40
N PRO A 246 -1.09 -13.24 -0.40
CA PRO A 246 -1.09 -14.70 -0.52
C PRO A 246 -1.93 -15.19 -1.71
N MET A 247 -3.13 -14.63 -1.93
CA MET A 247 -3.97 -15.00 -3.08
C MET A 247 -3.24 -14.83 -4.40
N ILE A 248 -2.59 -13.68 -4.61
CA ILE A 248 -1.81 -13.39 -5.81
C ILE A 248 -0.63 -14.36 -5.94
N THR A 249 0.04 -14.67 -4.83
CA THR A 249 1.21 -15.57 -4.83
C THR A 249 0.81 -17.00 -5.19
N VAL A 250 -0.26 -17.52 -4.58
CA VAL A 250 -0.79 -18.86 -4.91
C VAL A 250 -1.29 -18.89 -6.35
N SER A 251 -2.01 -17.85 -6.80
CA SER A 251 -2.50 -17.76 -8.18
C SER A 251 -1.37 -17.72 -9.22
N ALA A 252 -0.23 -17.11 -8.89
CA ALA A 252 0.95 -17.13 -9.77
C ALA A 252 1.51 -18.56 -9.94
N GLU A 253 1.51 -19.34 -8.87
CA GLU A 253 1.95 -20.73 -8.91
C GLU A 253 0.94 -21.61 -9.66
N VAL A 254 -0.37 -21.40 -9.46
CA VAL A 254 -1.44 -22.06 -10.24
C VAL A 254 -1.24 -21.79 -11.73
N LEU A 255 -0.97 -20.53 -12.11
CA LEU A 255 -0.73 -20.18 -13.50
C LEU A 255 0.45 -20.97 -14.10
N ARG A 256 1.51 -21.19 -13.32
CA ARG A 256 2.66 -22.01 -13.74
C ARG A 256 2.25 -23.45 -14.00
N ILE A 257 1.51 -24.06 -13.08
CA ILE A 257 1.03 -25.44 -13.23
C ILE A 257 0.12 -25.58 -14.46
N LEU A 258 -0.81 -24.64 -14.68
CA LEU A 258 -1.68 -24.64 -15.86
C LEU A 258 -0.90 -24.65 -17.17
N LEU A 259 0.21 -23.91 -17.23
CA LEU A 259 1.07 -23.88 -18.41
C LEU A 259 1.84 -25.20 -18.62
N GLU A 260 2.26 -25.84 -17.52
CA GLU A 260 2.94 -27.14 -17.54
C GLU A 260 1.98 -28.26 -17.97
N ASP A 261 0.76 -28.27 -17.43
CA ASP A 261 -0.27 -29.30 -17.68
C ASP A 261 -1.08 -29.06 -18.96
N ASN A 262 -0.85 -27.97 -19.69
CA ASN A 262 -1.66 -27.55 -20.84
C ASN A 262 -3.15 -27.37 -20.52
N ALA A 263 -3.51 -27.04 -19.28
CA ALA A 263 -4.88 -26.81 -18.86
C ALA A 263 -5.27 -25.33 -19.09
N PHE A 264 -6.52 -25.09 -19.51
CA PHE A 264 -7.02 -23.73 -19.80
C PHE A 264 -7.63 -23.02 -18.58
N THR A 265 -8.17 -23.81 -17.65
CA THR A 265 -8.86 -23.32 -16.44
C THR A 265 -8.37 -24.11 -15.23
N ALA A 266 -8.14 -23.43 -14.13
CA ALA A 266 -7.72 -24.03 -12.87
C ALA A 266 -8.85 -24.79 -12.22
N ALA A 267 -8.63 -26.08 -11.94
CA ALA A 267 -9.44 -26.91 -11.06
C ALA A 267 -8.76 -27.04 -9.69
N VAL A 268 -9.43 -27.67 -8.72
CA VAL A 268 -8.97 -27.77 -7.32
C VAL A 268 -7.57 -28.42 -7.23
N GLU A 269 -7.33 -29.45 -8.02
CA GLU A 269 -6.06 -30.18 -8.05
C GLU A 269 -4.85 -29.29 -8.41
N HIS A 270 -5.01 -28.34 -9.34
CA HIS A 270 -3.96 -27.38 -9.70
C HIS A 270 -3.65 -26.44 -8.51
N VAL A 271 -4.68 -26.05 -7.76
CA VAL A 271 -4.53 -25.20 -6.56
C VAL A 271 -3.84 -25.96 -5.45
N ASP A 272 -4.22 -27.21 -5.19
CA ASP A 272 -3.56 -28.03 -4.17
C ASP A 272 -2.09 -28.26 -4.49
N GLY A 273 -1.74 -28.47 -5.77
CA GLY A 273 -0.37 -28.52 -6.24
C GLY A 273 0.41 -27.21 -5.98
N ALA A 274 -0.24 -26.08 -6.25
CA ALA A 274 0.34 -24.76 -5.99
C ALA A 274 0.56 -24.49 -4.50
N ILE A 275 -0.38 -24.89 -3.65
CA ILE A 275 -0.28 -24.76 -2.19
C ILE A 275 0.89 -25.59 -1.66
N ALA A 276 1.03 -26.82 -2.10
CA ALA A 276 2.17 -27.68 -1.70
C ALA A 276 3.51 -27.04 -2.03
N ALA A 277 3.66 -26.48 -3.24
CA ALA A 277 4.87 -25.77 -3.66
C ALA A 277 5.10 -24.47 -2.86
N TYR A 278 4.03 -23.75 -2.50
CA TYR A 278 4.09 -22.53 -1.68
C TYR A 278 4.58 -22.85 -0.25
N THR A 279 4.00 -23.87 0.38
CA THR A 279 4.35 -24.29 1.76
C THR A 279 5.81 -24.74 1.85
N GLN A 280 6.27 -25.58 0.92
CA GLN A 280 7.67 -26.04 0.88
C GLN A 280 8.68 -24.88 0.80
N ARG A 281 8.37 -23.83 0.03
CA ARG A 281 9.25 -22.65 -0.07
C ARG A 281 9.31 -21.84 1.23
N HIS A 282 8.20 -21.73 1.95
CA HIS A 282 8.15 -21.01 3.22
C HIS A 282 8.82 -21.76 4.36
N GLU A 283 8.66 -23.07 4.43
CA GLU A 283 9.35 -23.92 5.42
C GLU A 283 10.87 -23.96 5.21
N ALA A 284 11.32 -23.90 3.96
CA ALA A 284 12.76 -23.84 3.64
C ALA A 284 13.40 -22.46 3.97
N SER A 285 12.59 -21.44 4.27
CA SER A 285 13.06 -20.06 4.54
C SER A 285 12.94 -19.66 6.02
N ALA A 286 12.39 -20.52 6.87
CA ALA A 286 12.24 -20.36 8.32
C ALA A 286 13.33 -21.11 9.06
#